data_37d4e67314b8bdb83e2b117369017566
#
_entry.id   37d4e67314b8bdb83e2b117369017566
#
_cell.length_a   1.000
_cell.length_b   1.000
_cell.length_c   1.000
_cell.angle_alpha   90.00
_cell.angle_beta   90.00
_cell.angle_gamma   90.00
#
_symmetry.space_group_name_H-M   'P 1'
#
loop_
_entity.id
_entity.type
_entity.pdbx_description
1 polymer ?
#
loop_
_entity_poly.entity_id
_entity_poly.type
_entity_poly.pdbx_seq_one_letter_code
_entity_poly.pdbx_strand_id
1 'polypeptide(L)'
;MRLFCTLTSPYARKVRVVLAEKKIECELVIDNPRSSELIATYNPLARVPVLVLDDDSAVYDSPVIVEYLDNVAPNNKLMPQPNRERIEVKCREALADGLIDAAVAIRLELMRPAKQCDNGIIERNHLAIGRSLQTMEHKLGDNTWAMGTHFSMADIAIGSALGYLDFRFGDIDWRPAQPNLTRLYDKLMLRASFKDTAPPVGS
;
A
#
# COMPACT_ATOMS: atom_id res chain seq x y z
N MET A 1 4.49 18.96 8.60
CA MET A 1 5.00 17.59 8.26
C MET A 1 5.32 17.52 6.77
N ARG A 2 6.30 16.70 6.38
CA ARG A 2 6.71 16.46 4.98
C ARG A 2 6.74 14.96 4.71
N LEU A 3 6.15 14.50 3.61
CA LEU A 3 6.17 13.10 3.20
C LEU A 3 7.10 12.92 2.01
N PHE A 4 8.25 12.30 2.22
CA PHE A 4 9.12 11.86 1.14
C PHE A 4 8.53 10.62 0.46
N CYS A 5 8.29 10.70 -0.84
CA CYS A 5 7.62 9.64 -1.57
C CYS A 5 7.96 9.66 -3.06
N THR A 6 7.66 8.57 -3.76
CA THR A 6 7.44 8.58 -5.20
C THR A 6 5.95 8.36 -5.49
N LEU A 7 5.44 8.94 -6.57
CA LEU A 7 4.02 8.79 -6.94
C LEU A 7 3.66 7.36 -7.39
N THR A 8 4.68 6.58 -7.75
CA THR A 8 4.53 5.19 -8.20
C THR A 8 4.69 4.15 -7.08
N SER A 9 5.11 4.58 -5.88
CA SER A 9 5.26 3.67 -4.74
C SER A 9 3.91 3.26 -4.16
N PRO A 10 3.59 1.96 -4.08
CA PRO A 10 2.34 1.49 -3.48
C PRO A 10 2.28 1.75 -1.97
N TYR A 11 3.43 1.67 -1.29
CA TYR A 11 3.54 1.98 0.13
C TYR A 11 3.31 3.48 0.42
N ALA A 12 3.85 4.35 -0.44
CA ALA A 12 3.60 5.78 -0.33
C ALA A 12 2.14 6.12 -0.69
N ARG A 13 1.53 5.39 -1.65
CA ARG A 13 0.10 5.54 -1.96
C ARG A 13 -0.76 5.26 -0.75
N LYS A 14 -0.49 4.18 -0.01
CA LYS A 14 -1.19 3.85 1.25
C LYS A 14 -1.18 5.03 2.23
N VAL A 15 -0.01 5.65 2.44
CA VAL A 15 0.11 6.83 3.32
C VAL A 15 -0.66 8.04 2.76
N ARG A 16 -0.56 8.32 1.45
CA ARG A 16 -1.26 9.43 0.79
C ARG A 16 -2.78 9.28 0.88
N VAL A 17 -3.30 8.06 0.74
CA VAL A 17 -4.73 7.76 0.96
C VAL A 17 -5.13 8.08 2.39
N VAL A 18 -4.33 7.65 3.38
CA VAL A 18 -4.61 7.95 4.81
C VAL A 18 -4.60 9.45 5.07
N LEU A 19 -3.62 10.20 4.57
CA LEU A 19 -3.59 11.66 4.69
C LEU A 19 -4.88 12.29 4.17
N ALA A 20 -5.35 11.88 2.98
CA ALA A 20 -6.58 12.36 2.38
C ALA A 20 -7.84 11.99 3.20
N GLU A 21 -7.96 10.72 3.65
CA GLU A 21 -9.09 10.25 4.47
C GLU A 21 -9.14 10.95 5.84
N LYS A 22 -8.01 11.25 6.41
CA LYS A 22 -7.86 11.95 7.69
C LYS A 22 -7.91 13.47 7.55
N LYS A 23 -7.88 14.00 6.31
CA LYS A 23 -7.80 15.44 6.00
C LYS A 23 -6.60 16.11 6.68
N ILE A 24 -5.47 15.44 6.68
CA ILE A 24 -4.23 15.94 7.26
C ILE A 24 -3.43 16.62 6.14
N GLU A 25 -3.10 17.90 6.34
CA GLU A 25 -2.21 18.63 5.46
C GLU A 25 -0.76 18.15 5.64
N CYS A 26 -0.13 17.80 4.53
CA CYS A 26 1.24 17.33 4.50
C CYS A 26 1.89 17.71 3.17
N GLU A 27 3.07 18.31 3.23
CA GLU A 27 3.86 18.61 2.04
C GLU A 27 4.38 17.30 1.42
N LEU A 28 4.15 17.11 0.11
CA LEU A 28 4.70 15.97 -0.62
C LEU A 28 6.05 16.35 -1.22
N VAL A 29 7.11 15.70 -0.77
CA VAL A 29 8.45 15.82 -1.33
C VAL A 29 8.69 14.62 -2.24
N ILE A 30 8.59 14.87 -3.58
CA ILE A 30 8.78 13.81 -4.58
C ILE A 30 10.28 13.62 -4.79
N ASP A 31 10.79 12.49 -4.35
CA ASP A 31 12.21 12.19 -4.42
C ASP A 31 12.44 10.68 -4.68
N ASN A 32 13.51 10.38 -5.41
CA ASN A 32 13.82 9.00 -5.80
C ASN A 32 14.80 8.36 -4.80
N PRO A 33 14.38 7.33 -4.05
CA PRO A 33 15.23 6.71 -3.03
C PRO A 33 16.50 6.04 -3.58
N ARG A 34 16.57 5.80 -4.89
CA ARG A 34 17.77 5.21 -5.52
C ARG A 34 18.89 6.22 -5.80
N SER A 35 18.57 7.52 -5.80
CA SER A 35 19.52 8.59 -6.11
C SER A 35 19.58 9.69 -5.06
N SER A 36 18.71 9.64 -4.05
CA SER A 36 18.61 10.65 -3.02
C SER A 36 19.41 10.27 -1.77
N GLU A 37 20.42 11.06 -1.46
CA GLU A 37 21.13 10.97 -0.17
C GLU A 37 20.26 11.51 0.97
N LEU A 38 19.35 12.45 0.68
CA LEU A 38 18.47 13.07 1.67
C LEU A 38 17.52 12.05 2.30
N ILE A 39 16.94 11.14 1.51
CA ILE A 39 16.08 10.07 2.05
C ILE A 39 16.88 9.20 3.03
N ALA A 40 18.13 8.88 2.73
CA ALA A 40 18.98 8.07 3.58
C ALA A 40 19.30 8.74 4.94
N THR A 41 19.28 10.09 5.01
CA THR A 41 19.48 10.80 6.28
C THR A 41 18.31 10.62 7.24
N TYR A 42 17.08 10.49 6.72
CA TYR A 42 15.86 10.29 7.51
C TYR A 42 15.50 8.82 7.69
N ASN A 43 15.77 7.98 6.69
CA ASN A 43 15.55 6.54 6.75
C ASN A 43 16.82 5.80 6.28
N PRO A 44 17.57 5.18 7.20
CA PRO A 44 18.83 4.49 6.85
C PRO A 44 18.64 3.32 5.88
N LEU A 45 17.40 2.84 5.67
CA LEU A 45 17.08 1.84 4.65
C LEU A 45 16.97 2.43 3.24
N ALA A 46 17.10 3.77 3.09
CA ALA A 46 16.96 4.50 1.83
C ALA A 46 15.67 4.11 1.08
N ARG A 47 14.54 4.05 1.79
CA ARG A 47 13.23 3.66 1.24
C ARG A 47 12.18 4.73 1.50
N VAL A 48 11.21 4.81 0.61
CA VAL A 48 10.00 5.62 0.75
C VAL A 48 8.79 4.72 1.01
N PRO A 49 7.76 5.22 1.76
CA PRO A 49 7.60 6.57 2.31
C PRO A 49 8.43 6.83 3.57
N VAL A 50 8.75 8.11 3.80
CA VAL A 50 9.27 8.62 5.08
C VAL A 50 8.46 9.87 5.44
N LEU A 51 7.88 9.92 6.62
CA LEU A 51 7.20 11.09 7.16
C LEU A 51 8.15 11.82 8.09
N VAL A 52 8.50 13.05 7.75
CA VAL A 52 9.31 13.94 8.60
C VAL A 52 8.36 14.89 9.32
N LEU A 53 8.44 14.91 10.63
CA LEU A 53 7.60 15.72 11.51
C LEU A 53 8.14 17.16 11.61
N ASP A 54 7.42 18.05 12.31
CA ASP A 54 7.79 19.45 12.42
C ASP A 54 9.02 19.68 13.33
N ASP A 55 9.36 18.71 14.15
CA ASP A 55 10.58 18.67 14.97
C ASP A 55 11.78 17.98 14.28
N ASP A 56 11.68 17.74 12.96
CA ASP A 56 12.63 16.99 12.13
C ASP A 56 12.81 15.51 12.49
N SER A 57 12.03 14.95 13.41
CA SER A 57 12.03 13.52 13.63
C SER A 57 11.38 12.78 12.44
N ALA A 58 11.85 11.56 12.16
CA ALA A 58 11.39 10.76 11.05
C ALA A 58 10.60 9.53 11.50
N VAL A 59 9.49 9.25 10.81
CA VAL A 59 8.67 8.07 11.00
C VAL A 59 8.72 7.23 9.72
N TYR A 60 9.03 5.96 9.82
CA TYR A 60 9.03 4.93 8.77
C TYR A 60 8.87 3.54 9.44
N ASP A 61 8.36 2.50 8.77
CA ASP A 61 7.89 2.45 7.38
C ASP A 61 6.37 2.76 7.26
N SER A 62 5.75 2.42 6.12
CA SER A 62 4.35 2.78 5.87
C SER A 62 3.35 2.31 6.93
N PRO A 63 3.41 1.09 7.51
CA PRO A 63 2.54 0.68 8.62
C PRO A 63 2.67 1.57 9.86
N VAL A 64 3.88 2.01 10.18
CA VAL A 64 4.13 2.89 11.34
C VAL A 64 3.60 4.30 11.06
N ILE A 65 3.83 4.82 9.85
CA ILE A 65 3.33 6.14 9.45
C ILE A 65 1.79 6.17 9.51
N VAL A 66 1.10 5.18 8.94
CA VAL A 66 -0.37 5.19 8.92
C VAL A 66 -0.97 5.04 10.32
N GLU A 67 -0.34 4.28 11.21
CA GLU A 67 -0.74 4.20 12.61
C GLU A 67 -0.52 5.53 13.34
N TYR A 68 0.60 6.20 13.11
CA TYR A 68 0.86 7.54 13.63
C TYR A 68 -0.22 8.53 13.18
N LEU A 69 -0.50 8.59 11.87
CA LEU A 69 -1.50 9.49 11.30
C LEU A 69 -2.92 9.20 11.82
N ASP A 70 -3.27 7.94 12.04
CA ASP A 70 -4.57 7.58 12.62
C ASP A 70 -4.69 7.99 14.08
N ASN A 71 -3.56 8.06 14.81
CA ASN A 71 -3.55 8.48 16.21
C ASN A 71 -3.58 10.00 16.40
N VAL A 72 -2.86 10.76 15.57
CA VAL A 72 -2.81 12.24 15.70
C VAL A 72 -4.09 12.92 15.24
N ALA A 73 -4.89 12.30 14.38
CA ALA A 73 -6.18 12.82 13.94
C ALA A 73 -7.32 11.92 14.44
N PRO A 74 -8.13 12.37 15.41
CA PRO A 74 -9.16 11.54 16.03
C PRO A 74 -10.38 11.26 15.13
N ASN A 75 -10.57 12.03 14.05
CA ASN A 75 -11.63 11.85 13.07
C ASN A 75 -11.43 10.55 12.26
N ASN A 76 -12.51 9.96 11.79
CA ASN A 76 -12.51 8.80 10.88
C ASN A 76 -11.48 7.73 11.30
N LYS A 77 -11.64 7.15 12.50
CA LYS A 77 -10.73 6.10 12.98
C LYS A 77 -10.66 4.94 11.98
N LEU A 78 -9.45 4.66 11.50
CA LEU A 78 -9.15 3.60 10.54
C LEU A 78 -8.67 2.32 11.22
N MET A 79 -8.15 2.45 12.43
CA MET A 79 -7.72 1.34 13.29
C MET A 79 -8.66 1.23 14.50
N PRO A 80 -9.18 0.04 14.80
CA PRO A 80 -9.98 -0.16 16.01
C PRO A 80 -9.12 0.03 17.27
N GLN A 81 -9.79 0.13 18.42
CA GLN A 81 -9.13 0.17 19.72
C GLN A 81 -8.27 -1.10 19.94
N PRO A 82 -7.23 -1.04 20.79
CA PRO A 82 -6.37 -2.19 21.07
C PRO A 82 -7.17 -3.40 21.58
N ASN A 83 -7.42 -4.36 20.71
CA ASN A 83 -8.14 -5.59 20.94
C ASN A 83 -7.86 -6.60 19.82
N ARG A 84 -8.57 -7.73 19.81
CA ARG A 84 -8.45 -8.76 18.77
C ARG A 84 -8.74 -8.22 17.36
N GLU A 85 -9.72 -7.33 17.21
CA GLU A 85 -10.08 -6.74 15.94
C GLU A 85 -8.94 -5.91 15.35
N ARG A 86 -8.21 -5.14 16.17
CA ARG A 86 -7.00 -4.42 15.73
C ARG A 86 -5.93 -5.35 15.17
N ILE A 87 -5.72 -6.50 15.82
CA ILE A 87 -4.76 -7.50 15.32
C ILE A 87 -5.22 -8.03 13.97
N GLU A 88 -6.53 -8.25 13.77
CA GLU A 88 -7.05 -8.71 12.49
C GLU A 88 -6.84 -7.67 11.37
N VAL A 89 -7.10 -6.38 11.64
CA VAL A 89 -6.79 -5.29 10.69
C VAL A 89 -5.31 -5.31 10.32
N LYS A 90 -4.41 -5.40 11.31
CA LYS A 90 -2.95 -5.47 11.07
C LYS A 90 -2.53 -6.71 10.27
N CYS A 91 -3.16 -7.86 10.50
CA CYS A 91 -2.89 -9.06 9.70
C CYS A 91 -3.35 -8.89 8.24
N ARG A 92 -4.48 -8.20 7.99
CA ARG A 92 -4.93 -7.90 6.63
C ARG A 92 -4.03 -6.88 5.95
N GLU A 93 -3.59 -5.86 6.68
CA GLU A 93 -2.58 -4.90 6.21
C GLU A 93 -1.28 -5.63 5.84
N ALA A 94 -0.74 -6.47 6.73
CA ALA A 94 0.47 -7.23 6.49
C ALA A 94 0.36 -8.18 5.27
N LEU A 95 -0.81 -8.79 5.06
CA LEU A 95 -1.05 -9.63 3.88
C LEU A 95 -1.02 -8.81 2.58
N ALA A 96 -1.64 -7.62 2.58
CA ALA A 96 -1.63 -6.72 1.44
C ALA A 96 -0.22 -6.17 1.16
N ASP A 97 0.52 -5.78 2.20
CA ASP A 97 1.92 -5.34 2.08
C ASP A 97 2.81 -6.49 1.56
N GLY A 98 2.59 -7.72 2.02
CA GLY A 98 3.31 -8.89 1.52
C GLY A 98 3.02 -9.19 0.04
N LEU A 99 1.79 -8.94 -0.45
CA LEU A 99 1.49 -8.97 -1.88
C LEU A 99 2.28 -7.90 -2.64
N ILE A 100 2.33 -6.68 -2.10
CA ILE A 100 3.13 -5.59 -2.70
C ILE A 100 4.62 -5.97 -2.73
N ASP A 101 5.15 -6.53 -1.65
CA ASP A 101 6.56 -6.97 -1.57
C ASP A 101 6.86 -8.00 -2.66
N ALA A 102 5.98 -8.98 -2.86
CA ALA A 102 6.12 -9.98 -3.92
C ALA A 102 6.10 -9.33 -5.31
N ALA A 103 5.17 -8.41 -5.55
CA ALA A 103 5.07 -7.69 -6.82
C ALA A 103 6.32 -6.81 -7.08
N VAL A 104 6.79 -6.09 -6.06
CA VAL A 104 8.03 -5.29 -6.15
C VAL A 104 9.25 -6.19 -6.42
N ALA A 105 9.34 -7.35 -5.77
CA ALA A 105 10.43 -8.31 -6.01
C ALA A 105 10.44 -8.79 -7.47
N ILE A 106 9.29 -9.15 -8.04
CA ILE A 106 9.17 -9.50 -9.47
C ILE A 106 9.63 -8.34 -10.34
N ARG A 107 9.13 -7.12 -10.09
CA ARG A 107 9.52 -5.95 -10.88
C ARG A 107 11.01 -5.69 -10.85
N LEU A 108 11.64 -5.79 -9.67
CA LEU A 108 13.09 -5.58 -9.53
C LEU A 108 13.88 -6.65 -10.27
N GLU A 109 13.42 -7.90 -10.24
CA GLU A 109 14.05 -9.00 -10.96
C GLU A 109 13.94 -8.82 -12.48
N LEU A 110 12.77 -8.41 -12.99
CA LEU A 110 12.55 -8.11 -14.42
C LEU A 110 13.35 -6.90 -14.92
N MET A 111 13.82 -6.01 -14.05
CA MET A 111 14.69 -4.88 -14.41
C MET A 111 16.16 -5.27 -14.55
N ARG A 112 16.54 -6.47 -14.13
CA ARG A 112 17.92 -6.96 -14.29
C ARG A 112 18.21 -7.35 -15.75
N PRO A 113 19.48 -7.37 -16.16
CA PRO A 113 19.83 -7.92 -17.47
C PRO A 113 19.26 -9.35 -17.62
N ALA A 114 18.69 -9.69 -18.77
CA ALA A 114 17.99 -10.97 -18.97
C ALA A 114 18.80 -12.22 -18.56
N LYS A 115 20.14 -12.19 -18.74
CA LYS A 115 21.04 -13.30 -18.32
C LYS A 115 21.20 -13.43 -16.81
N GLN A 116 20.77 -12.43 -16.03
CA GLN A 116 20.90 -12.39 -14.57
C GLN A 116 19.52 -12.48 -13.89
N CYS A 117 18.45 -12.54 -14.69
CA CYS A 117 17.09 -12.69 -14.18
C CYS A 117 16.89 -14.12 -13.68
N ASP A 118 16.39 -14.25 -12.43
CA ASP A 118 16.09 -15.55 -11.81
C ASP A 118 14.59 -15.84 -11.89
N ASN A 119 14.20 -16.72 -12.80
CA ASN A 119 12.81 -17.14 -12.97
C ASN A 119 12.23 -17.80 -11.70
N GLY A 120 13.03 -18.46 -10.89
CA GLY A 120 12.58 -19.07 -9.63
C GLY A 120 12.12 -18.02 -8.62
N ILE A 121 12.76 -16.84 -8.58
CA ILE A 121 12.30 -15.68 -7.79
C ILE A 121 10.95 -15.20 -8.31
N ILE A 122 10.82 -15.05 -9.64
CA ILE A 122 9.59 -14.58 -10.28
C ILE A 122 8.44 -15.54 -9.98
N GLU A 123 8.60 -16.84 -10.25
CA GLU A 123 7.58 -17.87 -10.04
C GLU A 123 7.12 -17.94 -8.57
N ARG A 124 8.07 -17.95 -7.63
CA ARG A 124 7.76 -17.98 -6.20
C ARG A 124 6.89 -16.77 -5.77
N ASN A 125 7.21 -15.58 -6.29
CA ASN A 125 6.48 -14.37 -5.96
C ASN A 125 5.11 -14.32 -6.66
N HIS A 126 4.96 -14.82 -7.88
CA HIS A 126 3.65 -15.01 -8.51
C HIS A 126 2.74 -15.94 -7.69
N LEU A 127 3.29 -17.05 -7.18
CA LEU A 127 2.54 -17.94 -6.29
C LEU A 127 2.12 -17.23 -4.98
N ALA A 128 2.98 -16.37 -4.43
CA ALA A 128 2.65 -15.59 -3.24
C ALA A 128 1.52 -14.59 -3.52
N ILE A 129 1.55 -13.87 -4.65
CA ILE A 129 0.47 -12.97 -5.10
C ILE A 129 -0.84 -13.75 -5.23
N GLY A 130 -0.84 -14.89 -5.94
CA GLY A 130 -2.04 -15.71 -6.12
C GLY A 130 -2.67 -16.16 -4.80
N ARG A 131 -1.87 -16.67 -3.86
CA ARG A 131 -2.34 -17.06 -2.52
C ARG A 131 -2.87 -15.89 -1.71
N SER A 132 -2.22 -14.72 -1.82
CA SER A 132 -2.67 -13.51 -1.13
C SER A 132 -4.02 -13.03 -1.64
N LEU A 133 -4.21 -13.00 -2.97
CA LEU A 133 -5.48 -12.65 -3.60
C LEU A 133 -6.60 -13.60 -3.16
N GLN A 134 -6.38 -14.93 -3.23
CA GLN A 134 -7.36 -15.93 -2.79
C GLN A 134 -7.73 -15.76 -1.31
N THR A 135 -6.74 -15.50 -0.45
CA THR A 135 -6.98 -15.31 0.98
C THR A 135 -7.77 -14.04 1.26
N MET A 136 -7.45 -12.93 0.57
CA MET A 136 -8.18 -11.67 0.71
C MET A 136 -9.61 -11.79 0.20
N GLU A 137 -9.81 -12.45 -0.96
CA GLU A 137 -11.12 -12.74 -1.53
C GLU A 137 -12.01 -13.50 -0.55
N HIS A 138 -11.48 -14.63 -0.04
CA HIS A 138 -12.20 -15.47 0.93
C HIS A 138 -12.55 -14.73 2.22
N LYS A 139 -11.60 -13.95 2.76
CA LYS A 139 -11.81 -13.19 4.00
C LYS A 139 -12.76 -12.01 3.83
N LEU A 140 -12.82 -11.41 2.65
CA LEU A 140 -13.77 -10.36 2.34
C LEU A 140 -15.18 -10.93 2.21
N GLY A 141 -15.36 -12.01 1.43
CA GLY A 141 -16.66 -12.61 1.19
C GLY A 141 -17.67 -11.55 0.73
N ASP A 142 -18.90 -11.65 1.22
CA ASP A 142 -19.99 -10.72 0.89
C ASP A 142 -19.95 -9.39 1.68
N ASN A 143 -18.95 -9.20 2.53
CA ASN A 143 -18.86 -7.99 3.33
C ASN A 143 -18.67 -6.74 2.47
N THR A 144 -19.20 -5.62 2.97
CA THR A 144 -19.09 -4.31 2.32
C THR A 144 -17.67 -3.76 2.31
N TRP A 145 -16.92 -4.03 3.40
CA TRP A 145 -15.55 -3.63 3.65
C TRP A 145 -14.74 -4.79 4.21
N ALA A 146 -13.43 -4.70 4.16
CA ALA A 146 -12.54 -5.76 4.63
C ALA A 146 -12.80 -6.21 6.08
N MET A 147 -13.28 -5.30 6.94
CA MET A 147 -13.63 -5.58 8.33
C MET A 147 -15.15 -5.60 8.58
N GLY A 148 -15.94 -5.94 7.58
CA GLY A 148 -17.41 -6.02 7.69
C GLY A 148 -18.12 -4.76 7.22
N THR A 149 -18.67 -3.95 8.14
CA THR A 149 -19.50 -2.80 7.80
C THR A 149 -18.76 -1.46 7.77
N HIS A 150 -17.55 -1.40 8.30
CA HIS A 150 -16.80 -0.16 8.46
C HIS A 150 -15.52 -0.14 7.61
N PHE A 151 -15.31 0.99 6.93
CA PHE A 151 -14.07 1.27 6.21
C PHE A 151 -12.91 1.37 7.20
N SER A 152 -11.80 0.74 6.90
CA SER A 152 -10.66 0.58 7.80
C SER A 152 -9.32 0.66 7.07
N MET A 153 -8.23 0.60 7.82
CA MET A 153 -6.87 0.48 7.28
C MET A 153 -6.70 -0.76 6.39
N ALA A 154 -7.42 -1.86 6.68
CA ALA A 154 -7.37 -3.06 5.85
C ALA A 154 -7.84 -2.79 4.41
N ASP A 155 -8.90 -1.98 4.23
CA ASP A 155 -9.41 -1.60 2.90
C ASP A 155 -8.39 -0.75 2.14
N ILE A 156 -7.73 0.18 2.84
CA ILE A 156 -6.70 1.05 2.24
C ILE A 156 -5.50 0.22 1.79
N ALA A 157 -5.05 -0.71 2.60
CA ALA A 157 -3.93 -1.58 2.26
C ALA A 157 -4.27 -2.49 1.06
N ILE A 158 -5.43 -3.16 1.09
CA ILE A 158 -5.91 -4.00 -0.02
C ILE A 158 -6.04 -3.18 -1.31
N GLY A 159 -6.69 -2.01 -1.24
CA GLY A 159 -6.86 -1.15 -2.41
C GLY A 159 -5.54 -0.63 -2.98
N SER A 160 -4.55 -0.35 -2.13
CA SER A 160 -3.20 0.04 -2.57
C SER A 160 -2.48 -1.10 -3.27
N ALA A 161 -2.63 -2.33 -2.77
CA ALA A 161 -2.05 -3.54 -3.36
C ALA A 161 -2.66 -3.87 -4.72
N LEU A 162 -4.01 -3.91 -4.81
CA LEU A 162 -4.72 -4.17 -6.06
C LEU A 162 -4.41 -3.11 -7.12
N GLY A 163 -4.38 -1.83 -6.73
CA GLY A 163 -4.02 -0.75 -7.63
C GLY A 163 -2.57 -0.80 -8.10
N TYR A 164 -1.67 -1.39 -7.34
CA TYR A 164 -0.29 -1.61 -7.79
C TYR A 164 -0.21 -2.75 -8.81
N LEU A 165 -0.99 -3.82 -8.64
CA LEU A 165 -1.10 -4.87 -9.66
C LEU A 165 -1.62 -4.30 -10.98
N ASP A 166 -2.72 -3.54 -10.95
CA ASP A 166 -3.26 -2.89 -12.16
C ASP A 166 -2.24 -1.97 -12.83
N PHE A 167 -1.44 -1.26 -12.04
CA PHE A 167 -0.48 -0.31 -12.57
C PHE A 167 0.75 -0.97 -13.21
N ARG A 168 1.22 -2.10 -12.67
CA ARG A 168 2.49 -2.70 -13.06
C ARG A 168 2.39 -4.07 -13.70
N PHE A 169 1.29 -4.75 -13.50
CA PHE A 169 1.09 -6.15 -13.89
C PHE A 169 -0.25 -6.32 -14.62
N GLY A 170 -0.41 -5.59 -15.74
CA GLY A 170 -1.63 -5.68 -16.56
C GLY A 170 -1.87 -7.07 -17.18
N ASP A 171 -0.88 -7.94 -17.13
CA ASP A 171 -0.97 -9.36 -17.50
C ASP A 171 -1.56 -10.24 -16.39
N ILE A 172 -1.60 -9.75 -15.15
CA ILE A 172 -2.29 -10.43 -14.03
C ILE A 172 -3.75 -9.98 -14.01
N ASP A 173 -4.59 -10.66 -14.79
CA ASP A 173 -6.04 -10.45 -14.72
C ASP A 173 -6.62 -11.13 -13.50
N TRP A 174 -6.56 -10.46 -12.35
CA TRP A 174 -7.01 -10.97 -11.05
C TRP A 174 -8.53 -10.89 -10.88
N ARG A 175 -9.24 -10.03 -11.61
CA ARG A 175 -10.66 -9.72 -11.39
C ARG A 175 -11.62 -10.88 -11.61
N PRO A 176 -11.54 -11.67 -12.69
CA PRO A 176 -12.48 -12.75 -12.91
C PRO A 176 -12.48 -13.83 -11.83
N ALA A 177 -11.30 -14.06 -11.23
CA ALA A 177 -11.15 -15.06 -10.16
C ALA A 177 -11.43 -14.50 -8.76
N GLN A 178 -11.57 -13.17 -8.61
CA GLN A 178 -11.69 -12.47 -7.33
C GLN A 178 -12.84 -11.44 -7.36
N PRO A 179 -14.10 -11.87 -7.50
CA PRO A 179 -15.26 -10.98 -7.69
C PRO A 179 -15.53 -10.07 -6.49
N ASN A 180 -15.29 -10.53 -5.26
CA ASN A 180 -15.48 -9.69 -4.07
C ASN A 180 -14.44 -8.60 -3.97
N LEU A 181 -13.17 -8.91 -4.28
CA LEU A 181 -12.10 -7.90 -4.35
C LEU A 181 -12.36 -6.91 -5.49
N THR A 182 -12.89 -7.35 -6.63
CA THR A 182 -13.30 -6.45 -7.72
C THR A 182 -14.34 -5.46 -7.23
N ARG A 183 -15.41 -5.94 -6.59
CA ARG A 183 -16.46 -5.10 -6.01
C ARG A 183 -15.89 -4.10 -4.98
N LEU A 184 -14.99 -4.54 -4.10
CA LEU A 184 -14.33 -3.67 -3.13
C LEU A 184 -13.48 -2.61 -3.82
N TYR A 185 -12.65 -3.02 -4.78
CA TYR A 185 -11.75 -2.10 -5.48
C TYR A 185 -12.51 -1.04 -6.28
N ASP A 186 -13.55 -1.42 -7.01
CA ASP A 186 -14.40 -0.48 -7.75
C ASP A 186 -15.02 0.55 -6.79
N LYS A 187 -15.48 0.10 -5.64
CA LYS A 187 -16.00 0.99 -4.59
C LYS A 187 -14.93 1.92 -4.03
N LEU A 188 -13.72 1.44 -3.81
CA LEU A 188 -12.59 2.26 -3.36
C LEU A 188 -12.22 3.32 -4.40
N MET A 189 -12.24 2.98 -5.68
CA MET A 189 -11.95 3.92 -6.77
C MET A 189 -13.00 5.02 -6.96
N LEU A 190 -14.16 4.94 -6.30
CA LEU A 190 -15.11 6.05 -6.23
C LEU A 190 -14.71 7.12 -5.20
N ARG A 191 -13.83 6.81 -4.24
CA ARG A 191 -13.37 7.75 -3.22
C ARG A 191 -12.31 8.70 -3.78
N ALA A 192 -12.42 9.99 -3.45
CA ALA A 192 -11.44 11.01 -3.87
C ALA A 192 -10.01 10.62 -3.45
N SER A 193 -9.84 10.09 -2.22
CA SER A 193 -8.55 9.65 -1.68
C SER A 193 -7.83 8.62 -2.58
N PHE A 194 -8.56 7.73 -3.24
CA PHE A 194 -8.01 6.74 -4.17
C PHE A 194 -7.81 7.28 -5.58
N LYS A 195 -8.73 8.13 -6.06
CA LYS A 195 -8.62 8.78 -7.39
C LYS A 195 -7.41 9.70 -7.44
N ASP A 196 -7.30 10.60 -6.45
CA ASP A 196 -6.28 11.65 -6.43
C ASP A 196 -4.88 11.12 -6.10
N THR A 197 -4.79 9.89 -5.57
CA THR A 197 -3.53 9.24 -5.27
C THR A 197 -3.11 8.18 -6.29
N ALA A 198 -3.89 7.98 -7.35
CA ALA A 198 -3.56 7.03 -8.39
C ALA A 198 -2.17 7.34 -9.00
N PRO A 199 -1.37 6.31 -9.34
CA PRO A 199 -0.09 6.55 -9.99
C PRO A 199 -0.29 7.22 -11.36
N PRO A 200 0.67 8.08 -11.80
CA PRO A 200 0.57 8.74 -13.09
C PRO A 200 0.56 7.74 -14.25
N VAL A 201 -0.25 8.01 -15.26
CA VAL A 201 -0.32 7.20 -16.49
C VAL A 201 1.01 7.32 -17.23
N GLY A 202 1.61 6.19 -17.62
CA GLY A 202 2.84 6.16 -18.44
C GLY A 202 4.15 6.32 -17.66
N SER A 203 4.15 6.13 -16.33
CA SER A 203 5.34 6.21 -15.46
C SER A 203 5.92 4.84 -15.07
#